data_8ba194a182f6e4e97d6879cc5fa47fa7
#
_entry.id   8ba194a182f6e4e97d6879cc5fa47fa7
#
_cell.length_a   1.000
_cell.length_b   1.000
_cell.length_c   1.000
_cell.angle_alpha   90.00
_cell.angle_beta   90.00
_cell.angle_gamma   90.00
#
_symmetry.space_group_name_H-M   'P 1'
#
loop_
_entity.id
_entity.type
_entity.pdbx_description
1 polymer ?
#
loop_
_entity_poly.entity_id
_entity_poly.type
_entity_poly.pdbx_seq_one_letter_code
_entity_poly.pdbx_strand_id
1 'polypeptide(L)'
;MATFLDKLFNYDKKRLKEVEKRAHEVDALASQMAGLSDEELKAKTPQFQQRLKNGETLDDLLPEAFAVVREAAKRVIGEYPYLVQLMGGIVLHGGDIAEMKTGEGKTLTSVLPVYLNALDGRGVHVVTVNEYLAGRDAEWMGQIHRFLGLTVGLNLRQLTPAQKRAAYNCDITYTTNAEVGFDYLRDNMKSEA
;
A
#
# COMPACT_ATOMS: atom_id res chain seq x y z
N MET A 1 -19.46 -12.11 35.64
CA MET A 1 -18.17 -11.44 35.36
C MET A 1 -17.68 -11.93 34.01
N ALA A 2 -17.54 -11.04 33.02
CA ALA A 2 -16.97 -11.42 31.73
C ALA A 2 -15.51 -11.83 31.96
N THR A 3 -15.13 -13.01 31.51
CA THR A 3 -13.79 -13.54 31.65
C THR A 3 -12.81 -12.72 30.77
N PHE A 4 -11.51 -12.76 31.08
CA PHE A 4 -10.48 -12.13 30.26
C PHE A 4 -10.56 -12.55 28.77
N LEU A 5 -10.92 -13.82 28.55
CA LEU A 5 -11.18 -14.37 27.21
C LEU A 5 -12.38 -13.68 26.51
N ASP A 6 -13.48 -13.42 27.22
CA ASP A 6 -14.63 -12.72 26.63
C ASP A 6 -14.30 -11.29 26.20
N LYS A 7 -13.39 -10.60 26.92
CA LYS A 7 -12.90 -9.27 26.52
C LYS A 7 -12.02 -9.34 25.28
N LEU A 8 -11.19 -10.37 25.15
CA LEU A 8 -10.33 -10.58 23.98
C LEU A 8 -11.17 -10.86 22.72
N PHE A 9 -12.12 -11.82 22.80
CA PHE A 9 -13.02 -12.13 21.70
C PHE A 9 -13.97 -10.98 21.32
N ASN A 10 -14.38 -10.13 22.27
CA ASN A 10 -15.16 -8.94 21.96
C ASN A 10 -14.35 -7.83 21.30
N TYR A 11 -13.04 -7.73 21.60
CA TYR A 11 -12.15 -6.77 20.95
C TYR A 11 -12.02 -7.11 19.46
N ASP A 12 -11.70 -8.35 19.12
CA ASP A 12 -11.54 -8.80 17.74
C ASP A 12 -12.82 -8.63 16.92
N LYS A 13 -13.98 -8.97 17.50
CA LYS A 13 -15.28 -8.77 16.84
C LYS A 13 -15.60 -7.28 16.60
N LYS A 14 -15.26 -6.41 17.55
CA LYS A 14 -15.47 -4.97 17.38
C LYS A 14 -14.54 -4.41 16.31
N ARG A 15 -13.28 -4.80 16.33
CA ARG A 15 -12.28 -4.41 15.34
C ARG A 15 -12.68 -4.86 13.94
N LEU A 16 -13.11 -6.12 13.80
CA LEU A 16 -13.57 -6.67 12.52
C LEU A 16 -14.75 -5.88 11.94
N LYS A 17 -15.75 -5.54 12.78
CA LYS A 17 -16.90 -4.74 12.35
C LYS A 17 -16.50 -3.32 11.89
N GLU A 18 -15.52 -2.73 12.55
CA GLU A 18 -14.99 -1.41 12.17
C GLU A 18 -14.27 -1.48 10.82
N VAL A 19 -13.43 -2.49 10.61
CA VAL A 19 -12.74 -2.74 9.34
C VAL A 19 -13.75 -3.01 8.22
N GLU A 20 -14.76 -3.86 8.47
CA GLU A 20 -15.83 -4.15 7.52
C GLU A 20 -16.63 -2.89 7.14
N LYS A 21 -16.99 -2.07 8.13
CA LYS A 21 -17.66 -0.78 7.88
C LYS A 21 -16.85 0.11 6.97
N ARG A 22 -15.54 0.30 7.25
CA ARG A 22 -14.66 1.10 6.40
C ARG A 22 -14.51 0.52 4.99
N ALA A 23 -14.45 -0.80 4.86
CA ALA A 23 -14.43 -1.45 3.55
C ALA A 23 -15.70 -1.17 2.74
N HIS A 24 -16.86 -1.13 3.38
CA HIS A 24 -18.11 -0.73 2.73
C HIS A 24 -18.14 0.76 2.35
N GLU A 25 -17.50 1.64 3.14
CA GLU A 25 -17.33 3.06 2.76
C GLU A 25 -16.51 3.18 1.46
N VAL A 26 -15.45 2.39 1.30
CA VAL A 26 -14.69 2.29 0.05
C VAL A 26 -15.57 1.79 -1.10
N ASP A 27 -16.32 0.71 -0.87
CA ASP A 27 -17.16 0.07 -1.88
C ASP A 27 -18.28 1.00 -2.38
N ALA A 28 -18.83 1.82 -1.51
CA ALA A 28 -19.84 2.82 -1.85
C ALA A 28 -19.36 3.87 -2.86
N LEU A 29 -18.05 4.11 -2.96
CA LEU A 29 -17.43 5.04 -3.91
C LEU A 29 -17.16 4.42 -5.30
N ALA A 30 -17.41 3.12 -5.49
CA ALA A 30 -17.06 2.38 -6.71
C ALA A 30 -17.66 3.02 -7.98
N SER A 31 -18.94 3.37 -7.95
CA SER A 31 -19.63 3.99 -9.12
C SER A 31 -19.07 5.38 -9.43
N GLN A 32 -18.72 6.16 -8.42
CA GLN A 32 -18.11 7.46 -8.59
C GLN A 32 -16.74 7.35 -9.26
N MET A 33 -15.88 6.43 -8.80
CA MET A 33 -14.56 6.23 -9.40
C MET A 33 -14.64 5.68 -10.81
N ALA A 34 -15.58 4.78 -11.08
CA ALA A 34 -15.80 4.23 -12.41
C ALA A 34 -16.26 5.29 -13.45
N GLY A 35 -16.92 6.35 -12.99
CA GLY A 35 -17.36 7.46 -13.84
C GLY A 35 -16.29 8.48 -14.20
N LEU A 36 -15.12 8.44 -13.54
CA LEU A 36 -14.01 9.36 -13.80
C LEU A 36 -13.25 8.95 -15.07
N SER A 37 -12.77 9.93 -15.84
CA SER A 37 -11.77 9.69 -16.89
C SER A 37 -10.42 9.26 -16.27
N ASP A 38 -9.50 8.78 -17.10
CA ASP A 38 -8.15 8.42 -16.64
C ASP A 38 -7.39 9.63 -16.09
N GLU A 39 -7.56 10.80 -16.72
CA GLU A 39 -6.95 12.06 -16.28
C GLU A 39 -7.51 12.50 -14.92
N GLU A 40 -8.81 12.40 -14.73
CA GLU A 40 -9.45 12.73 -13.46
C GLU A 40 -9.04 11.77 -12.34
N LEU A 41 -8.90 10.47 -12.66
CA LEU A 41 -8.44 9.47 -11.70
C LEU A 41 -6.99 9.71 -11.28
N LYS A 42 -6.09 10.00 -12.24
CA LYS A 42 -4.69 10.39 -11.98
C LYS A 42 -4.58 11.67 -11.16
N ALA A 43 -5.45 12.65 -11.42
CA ALA A 43 -5.48 13.93 -10.69
C ALA A 43 -5.84 13.77 -9.20
N LYS A 44 -6.39 12.64 -8.78
CA LYS A 44 -6.67 12.35 -7.37
C LYS A 44 -5.40 12.31 -6.51
N THR A 45 -4.31 11.78 -7.02
CA THR A 45 -3.04 11.69 -6.28
C THR A 45 -2.53 13.07 -5.80
N PRO A 46 -2.31 14.06 -6.68
CA PRO A 46 -1.91 15.39 -6.22
C PRO A 46 -2.97 16.09 -5.36
N GLN A 47 -4.27 15.81 -5.56
CA GLN A 47 -5.33 16.32 -4.68
C GLN A 47 -5.19 15.76 -3.26
N PHE A 48 -4.96 14.46 -3.10
CA PHE A 48 -4.72 13.84 -1.78
C PHE A 48 -3.48 14.40 -1.11
N GLN A 49 -2.38 14.55 -1.86
CA GLN A 49 -1.15 15.14 -1.33
C GLN A 49 -1.37 16.58 -0.85
N GLN A 50 -2.20 17.36 -1.54
CA GLN A 50 -2.54 18.72 -1.10
C GLN A 50 -3.44 18.70 0.16
N ARG A 51 -4.38 17.76 0.27
CA ARG A 51 -5.24 17.59 1.44
C ARG A 51 -4.43 17.22 2.68
N LEU A 52 -3.43 16.33 2.54
CA LEU A 52 -2.48 16.01 3.63
C LEU A 52 -1.68 17.24 4.07
N LYS A 53 -1.20 18.07 3.15
CA LYS A 53 -0.52 19.34 3.48
C LYS A 53 -1.43 20.32 4.20
N ASN A 54 -2.73 20.25 3.96
CA ASN A 54 -3.74 21.08 4.61
C ASN A 54 -4.19 20.52 5.98
N GLY A 55 -3.63 19.40 6.44
CA GLY A 55 -3.84 18.85 7.78
C GLY A 55 -4.81 17.67 7.85
N GLU A 56 -5.34 17.17 6.73
CA GLU A 56 -6.05 15.88 6.74
C GLU A 56 -5.07 14.73 7.02
N THR A 57 -5.59 13.64 7.57
CA THR A 57 -4.80 12.44 7.87
C THR A 57 -4.92 11.39 6.76
N LEU A 58 -4.00 10.41 6.74
CA LEU A 58 -4.13 9.25 5.86
C LEU A 58 -5.41 8.46 6.15
N ASP A 59 -5.83 8.39 7.40
CA ASP A 59 -7.09 7.77 7.82
C ASP A 59 -8.32 8.46 7.23
N ASP A 60 -8.32 9.79 7.14
CA ASP A 60 -9.41 10.55 6.51
C ASP A 60 -9.47 10.28 5.01
N LEU A 61 -8.32 10.11 4.35
CA LEU A 61 -8.22 9.85 2.91
C LEU A 61 -8.50 8.39 2.55
N LEU A 62 -8.37 7.45 3.49
CA LEU A 62 -8.37 6.02 3.22
C LEU A 62 -9.54 5.56 2.33
N PRO A 63 -10.82 5.91 2.60
CA PRO A 63 -11.92 5.41 1.78
C PRO A 63 -11.80 5.84 0.32
N GLU A 64 -11.48 7.11 0.08
CA GLU A 64 -11.37 7.66 -1.28
C GLU A 64 -10.10 7.15 -1.98
N ALA A 65 -8.96 7.12 -1.30
CA ALA A 65 -7.70 6.63 -1.85
C ALA A 65 -7.77 5.14 -2.22
N PHE A 66 -8.38 4.31 -1.38
CA PHE A 66 -8.59 2.89 -1.69
C PHE A 66 -9.54 2.70 -2.89
N ALA A 67 -10.60 3.50 -2.99
CA ALA A 67 -11.50 3.45 -4.14
C ALA A 67 -10.78 3.85 -5.44
N VAL A 68 -9.93 4.87 -5.41
CA VAL A 68 -9.11 5.31 -6.56
C VAL A 68 -8.16 4.22 -7.02
N VAL A 69 -7.37 3.65 -6.10
CA VAL A 69 -6.39 2.62 -6.49
C VAL A 69 -7.05 1.31 -6.90
N ARG A 70 -8.22 0.98 -6.35
CA ARG A 70 -9.05 -0.17 -6.74
C ARG A 70 -9.54 -0.04 -8.19
N GLU A 71 -10.03 1.14 -8.58
CA GLU A 71 -10.44 1.41 -9.97
C GLU A 71 -9.24 1.45 -10.91
N ALA A 72 -8.11 2.03 -10.49
CA ALA A 72 -6.88 2.01 -11.26
C ALA A 72 -6.37 0.58 -11.51
N ALA A 73 -6.42 -0.30 -10.50
CA ALA A 73 -6.07 -1.71 -10.66
C ALA A 73 -6.92 -2.41 -11.73
N LYS A 74 -8.23 -2.16 -11.72
CA LYS A 74 -9.15 -2.67 -12.74
C LYS A 74 -8.78 -2.22 -14.15
N ARG A 75 -8.48 -0.92 -14.32
CA ARG A 75 -8.16 -0.36 -15.64
C ARG A 75 -6.81 -0.82 -16.17
N VAL A 76 -5.81 -0.90 -15.30
CA VAL A 76 -4.42 -1.12 -15.70
C VAL A 76 -4.09 -2.60 -15.85
N ILE A 77 -4.54 -3.44 -14.92
CA ILE A 77 -4.19 -4.87 -14.90
C ILE A 77 -5.41 -5.81 -14.98
N GLY A 78 -6.62 -5.26 -15.07
CA GLY A 78 -7.85 -6.06 -15.14
C GLY A 78 -8.30 -6.69 -13.82
N GLU A 79 -7.63 -6.40 -12.72
CA GLU A 79 -7.90 -6.98 -11.40
C GLU A 79 -8.66 -5.97 -10.51
N TYR A 80 -9.77 -6.41 -9.92
CA TYR A 80 -10.58 -5.55 -9.06
C TYR A 80 -10.65 -6.11 -7.63
N PRO A 81 -9.99 -5.47 -6.66
CA PRO A 81 -9.95 -5.96 -5.27
C PRO A 81 -11.34 -6.19 -4.68
N TYR A 82 -11.57 -7.39 -4.15
CA TYR A 82 -12.80 -7.76 -3.46
C TYR A 82 -12.89 -7.12 -2.07
N LEU A 83 -14.11 -7.12 -1.49
CA LEU A 83 -14.35 -6.54 -0.17
C LEU A 83 -13.39 -7.08 0.91
N VAL A 84 -13.14 -8.39 0.92
CA VAL A 84 -12.20 -9.02 1.85
C VAL A 84 -10.76 -8.52 1.66
N GLN A 85 -10.36 -8.17 0.44
CA GLN A 85 -9.05 -7.59 0.16
C GLN A 85 -8.98 -6.12 0.60
N LEU A 86 -10.07 -5.36 0.49
CA LEU A 86 -10.17 -4.02 1.09
C LEU A 86 -9.99 -4.10 2.61
N MET A 87 -10.66 -5.06 3.27
CA MET A 87 -10.50 -5.31 4.70
C MET A 87 -9.04 -5.63 5.06
N GLY A 88 -8.39 -6.52 4.30
CA GLY A 88 -6.97 -6.84 4.47
C GLY A 88 -6.06 -5.61 4.34
N GLY A 89 -6.32 -4.76 3.35
CA GLY A 89 -5.59 -3.50 3.15
C GLY A 89 -5.77 -2.52 4.33
N ILE A 90 -6.98 -2.41 4.88
CA ILE A 90 -7.27 -1.57 6.05
C ILE A 90 -6.53 -2.07 7.29
N VAL A 91 -6.51 -3.40 7.50
CA VAL A 91 -5.77 -4.04 8.59
C VAL A 91 -4.28 -3.74 8.49
N LEU A 92 -3.68 -3.90 7.29
CA LEU A 92 -2.27 -3.59 7.03
C LEU A 92 -1.95 -2.10 7.25
N HIS A 93 -2.82 -1.19 6.80
CA HIS A 93 -2.64 0.24 7.04
C HIS A 93 -2.64 0.58 8.53
N GLY A 94 -3.46 -0.11 9.32
CA GLY A 94 -3.51 0.02 10.77
C GLY A 94 -2.27 -0.50 11.52
N GLY A 95 -1.30 -1.09 10.82
CA GLY A 95 -0.09 -1.68 11.41
C GLY A 95 -0.30 -3.09 11.97
N ASP A 96 -1.43 -3.70 11.70
CA ASP A 96 -1.79 -5.06 12.12
C ASP A 96 -1.36 -6.10 11.07
N ILE A 97 -1.48 -7.37 11.40
CA ILE A 97 -1.17 -8.50 10.52
C ILE A 97 -2.45 -9.00 9.86
N ALA A 98 -2.50 -9.01 8.54
CA ALA A 98 -3.58 -9.60 7.76
C ALA A 98 -3.17 -11.01 7.30
N GLU A 99 -3.72 -12.05 7.93
CA GLU A 99 -3.54 -13.42 7.48
C GLU A 99 -4.45 -13.70 6.30
N MET A 100 -3.87 -14.10 5.17
CA MET A 100 -4.56 -14.49 3.96
C MET A 100 -3.99 -15.80 3.42
N LYS A 101 -4.86 -16.71 2.99
CA LYS A 101 -4.44 -18.00 2.42
C LYS A 101 -3.76 -17.82 1.06
N THR A 102 -3.02 -18.83 0.63
CA THR A 102 -2.45 -18.88 -0.72
C THR A 102 -3.55 -18.78 -1.77
N GLY A 103 -3.38 -17.92 -2.77
CA GLY A 103 -4.38 -17.69 -3.82
C GLY A 103 -5.42 -16.60 -3.51
N GLU A 104 -5.47 -16.04 -2.31
CA GLU A 104 -6.44 -14.99 -1.93
C GLU A 104 -6.03 -13.57 -2.38
N GLY A 105 -4.96 -13.44 -3.16
CA GLY A 105 -4.57 -12.15 -3.76
C GLY A 105 -3.83 -11.21 -2.82
N LYS A 106 -2.94 -11.73 -1.96
CA LYS A 106 -2.11 -10.92 -1.04
C LYS A 106 -1.37 -9.79 -1.74
N THR A 107 -0.80 -10.05 -2.91
CA THR A 107 -0.06 -9.06 -3.71
C THR A 107 -0.97 -7.90 -4.13
N LEU A 108 -2.18 -8.19 -4.60
CA LEU A 108 -3.16 -7.16 -4.96
C LEU A 108 -3.67 -6.41 -3.72
N THR A 109 -3.88 -7.10 -2.60
CA THR A 109 -4.28 -6.48 -1.32
C THR A 109 -3.25 -5.45 -0.86
N SER A 110 -1.95 -5.73 -1.02
CA SER A 110 -0.89 -4.82 -0.58
C SER A 110 -0.85 -3.50 -1.35
N VAL A 111 -1.36 -3.45 -2.57
CA VAL A 111 -1.41 -2.23 -3.39
C VAL A 111 -2.21 -1.12 -2.71
N LEU A 112 -3.27 -1.47 -1.98
CA LEU A 112 -4.17 -0.54 -1.31
C LEU A 112 -3.45 0.30 -0.25
N PRO A 113 -2.85 -0.29 0.81
CA PRO A 113 -2.14 0.47 1.82
C PRO A 113 -0.83 1.07 1.28
N VAL A 114 -0.17 0.45 0.31
CA VAL A 114 1.05 0.99 -0.31
C VAL A 114 0.75 2.31 -1.01
N TYR A 115 -0.30 2.39 -1.83
CA TYR A 115 -0.72 3.63 -2.46
C TYR A 115 -1.03 4.72 -1.43
N LEU A 116 -1.89 4.41 -0.45
CA LEU A 116 -2.29 5.37 0.58
C LEU A 116 -1.09 5.94 1.35
N ASN A 117 -0.20 5.06 1.81
CA ASN A 117 0.95 5.49 2.62
C ASN A 117 2.03 6.21 1.78
N ALA A 118 2.09 5.99 0.48
CA ALA A 118 3.00 6.72 -0.40
C ALA A 118 2.60 8.18 -0.64
N LEU A 119 1.35 8.55 -0.35
CA LEU A 119 0.83 9.91 -0.56
C LEU A 119 1.50 10.96 0.33
N ASP A 120 2.04 10.58 1.49
CA ASP A 120 2.70 11.52 2.42
C ASP A 120 4.14 11.88 2.02
N GLY A 121 4.70 11.22 0.99
CA GLY A 121 6.02 11.52 0.43
C GLY A 121 7.21 11.03 1.25
N ARG A 122 7.00 10.23 2.30
CA ARG A 122 8.08 9.65 3.12
C ARG A 122 8.68 8.37 2.53
N GLY A 123 8.11 7.86 1.46
CA GLY A 123 8.47 6.60 0.85
C GLY A 123 7.87 5.38 1.54
N VAL A 124 7.55 4.35 0.75
CA VAL A 124 7.00 3.08 1.25
C VAL A 124 7.89 1.94 0.76
N HIS A 125 8.25 1.03 1.66
CA HIS A 125 8.97 -0.19 1.31
C HIS A 125 8.02 -1.39 1.25
N VAL A 126 8.03 -2.09 0.11
CA VAL A 126 7.34 -3.37 -0.05
C VAL A 126 8.39 -4.48 0.04
N VAL A 127 8.39 -5.18 1.16
CA VAL A 127 9.42 -6.18 1.46
C VAL A 127 8.89 -7.57 1.14
N THR A 128 9.62 -8.28 0.27
CA THR A 128 9.31 -9.66 -0.14
C THR A 128 10.35 -10.64 0.39
N VAL A 129 10.04 -11.94 0.30
CA VAL A 129 10.93 -13.00 0.79
C VAL A 129 12.13 -13.27 -0.13
N ASN A 130 12.06 -12.86 -1.42
CA ASN A 130 13.15 -13.04 -2.38
C ASN A 130 13.09 -12.00 -3.51
N GLU A 131 14.19 -11.87 -4.25
CA GLU A 131 14.36 -10.89 -5.34
C GLU A 131 13.43 -11.18 -6.55
N TYR A 132 13.11 -12.43 -6.82
CA TYR A 132 12.18 -12.79 -7.89
C TYR A 132 10.79 -12.19 -7.64
N LEU A 133 10.27 -12.34 -6.41
CA LEU A 133 8.98 -11.77 -6.03
C LEU A 133 9.04 -10.25 -5.99
N ALA A 134 10.13 -9.65 -5.49
CA ALA A 134 10.30 -8.21 -5.52
C ALA A 134 10.25 -7.66 -6.94
N GLY A 135 10.95 -8.27 -7.88
CA GLY A 135 10.95 -7.88 -9.29
C GLY A 135 9.59 -8.06 -9.96
N ARG A 136 8.98 -9.24 -9.80
CA ARG A 136 7.65 -9.54 -10.34
C ARG A 136 6.58 -8.55 -9.84
N ASP A 137 6.56 -8.30 -8.53
CA ASP A 137 5.55 -7.44 -7.92
C ASP A 137 5.80 -5.96 -8.25
N ALA A 138 7.06 -5.52 -8.34
CA ALA A 138 7.41 -4.18 -8.82
C ALA A 138 7.00 -3.93 -10.27
N GLU A 139 7.14 -4.96 -11.13
CA GLU A 139 6.72 -4.88 -12.53
C GLU A 139 5.20 -4.86 -12.65
N TRP A 140 4.52 -5.80 -12.02
CA TRP A 140 3.08 -5.98 -12.17
C TRP A 140 2.27 -4.94 -11.39
N MET A 141 2.43 -4.85 -10.08
CA MET A 141 1.70 -3.88 -9.24
C MET A 141 2.20 -2.45 -9.46
N GLY A 142 3.48 -2.29 -9.81
CA GLY A 142 4.05 -0.98 -10.14
C GLY A 142 3.36 -0.27 -11.29
N GLN A 143 2.72 -0.99 -12.21
CA GLN A 143 1.92 -0.37 -13.29
C GLN A 143 0.77 0.48 -12.72
N ILE A 144 0.10 0.00 -11.67
CA ILE A 144 -1.01 0.70 -11.01
C ILE A 144 -0.49 1.99 -10.37
N HIS A 145 0.60 1.90 -9.62
CA HIS A 145 1.18 3.06 -8.93
C HIS A 145 1.69 4.13 -9.91
N ARG A 146 2.38 3.70 -10.99
CA ARG A 146 2.84 4.61 -12.05
C ARG A 146 1.69 5.26 -12.80
N PHE A 147 0.60 4.53 -13.07
CA PHE A 147 -0.61 5.08 -13.67
C PHE A 147 -1.18 6.22 -12.82
N LEU A 148 -1.14 6.08 -11.50
CA LEU A 148 -1.58 7.10 -10.54
C LEU A 148 -0.53 8.19 -10.25
N GLY A 149 0.60 8.20 -10.98
CA GLY A 149 1.61 9.25 -10.91
C GLY A 149 2.67 9.08 -9.81
N LEU A 150 2.75 7.89 -9.17
CA LEU A 150 3.79 7.58 -8.18
C LEU A 150 4.99 6.90 -8.84
N THR A 151 6.18 7.17 -8.33
CA THR A 151 7.43 6.54 -8.74
C THR A 151 7.63 5.19 -8.04
N VAL A 152 8.15 4.19 -8.78
CA VAL A 152 8.37 2.84 -8.28
C VAL A 152 9.79 2.40 -8.54
N GLY A 153 10.54 2.12 -7.50
CA GLY A 153 11.89 1.58 -7.50
C GLY A 153 11.93 0.09 -7.17
N LEU A 154 12.97 -0.57 -7.64
CA LEU A 154 13.31 -1.95 -7.30
C LEU A 154 14.74 -1.98 -6.76
N ASN A 155 14.91 -2.38 -5.50
CA ASN A 155 16.21 -2.52 -4.86
C ASN A 155 16.60 -3.99 -4.77
N LEU A 156 17.69 -4.35 -5.44
CA LEU A 156 18.24 -5.71 -5.53
C LEU A 156 19.72 -5.71 -5.13
N ARG A 157 20.23 -6.88 -4.80
CA ARG A 157 21.59 -7.08 -4.31
C ARG A 157 22.68 -6.57 -5.26
N GLN A 158 22.49 -6.79 -6.57
CA GLN A 158 23.50 -6.47 -7.59
C GLN A 158 23.58 -4.97 -7.95
N LEU A 159 22.69 -4.13 -7.40
CA LEU A 159 22.68 -2.71 -7.71
C LEU A 159 23.89 -1.99 -7.08
N THR A 160 24.43 -1.04 -7.84
CA THR A 160 25.43 -0.11 -7.32
C THR A 160 24.84 0.81 -6.24
N PRO A 161 25.65 1.42 -5.36
CA PRO A 161 25.15 2.35 -4.35
C PRO A 161 24.34 3.52 -4.93
N ALA A 162 24.71 4.01 -6.12
CA ALA A 162 23.96 5.06 -6.81
C ALA A 162 22.59 4.60 -7.27
N GLN A 163 22.50 3.36 -7.82
CA GLN A 163 21.24 2.76 -8.23
C GLN A 163 20.34 2.47 -7.04
N LYS A 164 20.90 1.97 -5.92
CA LYS A 164 20.16 1.75 -4.69
C LYS A 164 19.56 3.06 -4.15
N ARG A 165 20.35 4.14 -4.11
CA ARG A 165 19.84 5.46 -3.74
C ARG A 165 18.70 5.92 -4.65
N ALA A 166 18.82 5.73 -5.95
CA ALA A 166 17.76 6.07 -6.89
C ALA A 166 16.49 5.25 -6.64
N ALA A 167 16.62 3.97 -6.30
CA ALA A 167 15.47 3.12 -5.95
C ALA A 167 14.80 3.57 -4.63
N TYR A 168 15.57 3.89 -3.60
CA TYR A 168 15.02 4.38 -2.32
C TYR A 168 14.42 5.80 -2.40
N ASN A 169 14.81 6.59 -3.39
CA ASN A 169 14.23 7.93 -3.62
C ASN A 169 12.88 7.87 -4.37
N CYS A 170 12.41 6.70 -4.77
CA CYS A 170 11.08 6.53 -5.31
C CYS A 170 10.02 6.58 -4.19
N ASP A 171 8.79 6.91 -4.56
CA ASP A 171 7.64 6.90 -3.63
C ASP A 171 7.38 5.51 -3.05
N ILE A 172 7.66 4.48 -3.85
CA ILE A 172 7.48 3.06 -3.48
C ILE A 172 8.73 2.29 -3.90
N THR A 173 9.34 1.54 -2.97
CA THR A 173 10.50 0.69 -3.23
C THR A 173 10.19 -0.76 -2.92
N TYR A 174 10.25 -1.59 -3.95
CA TYR A 174 10.20 -3.06 -3.81
C TYR A 174 11.59 -3.60 -3.51
N THR A 175 11.70 -4.50 -2.53
CA THR A 175 12.98 -5.03 -2.07
C THR A 175 12.81 -6.34 -1.30
N THR A 176 13.90 -6.88 -0.75
CA THR A 176 13.87 -8.01 0.16
C THR A 176 14.28 -7.58 1.58
N ASN A 177 13.88 -8.38 2.58
CA ASN A 177 14.27 -8.13 3.97
C ASN A 177 15.80 -8.13 4.15
N ALA A 178 16.52 -9.01 3.44
CA ALA A 178 17.98 -9.07 3.48
C ALA A 178 18.61 -7.76 2.95
N GLU A 179 18.14 -7.25 1.82
CA GLU A 179 18.70 -6.02 1.22
C GLU A 179 18.43 -4.79 2.10
N VAL A 180 17.22 -4.63 2.62
CA VAL A 180 16.92 -3.53 3.56
C VAL A 180 17.82 -3.61 4.79
N GLY A 181 17.98 -4.81 5.38
CA GLY A 181 18.83 -5.01 6.55
C GLY A 181 20.30 -4.69 6.27
N PHE A 182 20.85 -5.19 5.17
CA PHE A 182 22.25 -4.92 4.80
C PHE A 182 22.47 -3.46 4.37
N ASP A 183 21.54 -2.83 3.67
CA ASP A 183 21.64 -1.42 3.31
C ASP A 183 21.60 -0.53 4.56
N TYR A 184 20.70 -0.81 5.52
CA TYR A 184 20.67 -0.13 6.81
C TYR A 184 21.99 -0.25 7.57
N LEU A 185 22.57 -1.45 7.63
CA LEU A 185 23.89 -1.65 8.28
C LEU A 185 24.98 -0.88 7.56
N ARG A 186 25.03 -0.93 6.23
CA ARG A 186 26.03 -0.20 5.42
C ARG A 186 25.95 1.31 5.64
N ASP A 187 24.75 1.86 5.72
CA ASP A 187 24.54 3.29 5.94
C ASP A 187 25.00 3.71 7.34
N ASN A 188 24.74 2.88 8.36
CA ASN A 188 25.18 3.15 9.73
C ASN A 188 26.70 2.92 9.97
N MET A 189 27.37 2.22 9.07
CA MET A 189 28.84 2.02 9.12
C MET A 189 29.65 3.13 8.43
N LYS A 190 28.99 4.08 7.78
CA LYS A 190 29.70 5.22 7.19
C LYS A 190 30.08 6.23 8.25
N SER A 191 31.35 6.67 8.19
CA SER A 191 31.91 7.68 9.11
C SER A 191 31.53 9.12 8.73
N GLU A 192 30.90 9.32 7.57
CA GLU A 192 30.40 10.62 7.08
C GLU A 192 28.94 10.49 6.68
N ALA A 193 28.13 11.44 7.14
CA ALA A 193 26.70 11.51 6.82
C ALA A 193 26.48 12.15 5.43
#